data_a99c64cdd7b8c7dcf11b3d34a08630bc
#
_entry.id   a99c64cdd7b8c7dcf11b3d34a08630bc
#
_cell.length_a   1.000
_cell.length_b   1.000
_cell.length_c   1.000
_cell.angle_alpha   90.00
_cell.angle_beta   90.00
_cell.angle_gamma   90.00
#
_symmetry.space_group_name_H-M   'P 1'
#
loop_
_entity.id
_entity.type
_entity.pdbx_description
1 polymer ?
#
loop_
_entity_poly.entity_id
_entity_poly.type
_entity_poly.pdbx_seq_one_letter_code
_entity_poly.pdbx_strand_id
1 'polypeptide(L)'
;MLRSLAQILILLVSIVLLGGPIAVHAAAVDEATEPTIEADQPPPPYEARLLRLAEILGSVQYLRNLCNPEGETDWRETMQALLDSETVGEATRREHLTAGYNRGYRAFAAVYTSCTDAARLAEERYRREGATLVSEMVARYGN
;
A
#
# COMPACT_ATOMS: atom_id res chain seq x y z
N MET A 1 -47.27 -7.39 38.64
CA MET A 1 -45.82 -7.55 38.51
C MET A 1 -45.26 -8.86 39.13
N LEU A 2 -45.90 -9.47 40.12
CA LEU A 2 -45.41 -10.73 40.73
C LEU A 2 -45.60 -11.99 39.87
N ARG A 3 -46.55 -12.03 38.91
CA ARG A 3 -46.79 -13.21 38.04
C ARG A 3 -45.75 -13.42 36.95
N SER A 4 -45.06 -12.35 36.54
CA SER A 4 -44.04 -12.41 35.48
C SER A 4 -42.73 -13.00 35.97
N LEU A 5 -42.36 -12.76 37.23
CA LEU A 5 -41.13 -13.31 37.82
C LEU A 5 -41.18 -14.81 38.08
N ALA A 6 -42.39 -15.34 38.42
CA ALA A 6 -42.60 -16.77 38.63
C ALA A 6 -42.47 -17.58 37.32
N GLN A 7 -42.90 -17.03 36.20
CA GLN A 7 -42.78 -17.70 34.89
C GLN A 7 -41.36 -17.77 34.39
N ILE A 8 -40.53 -16.75 34.65
CA ILE A 8 -39.13 -16.73 34.28
C ILE A 8 -38.31 -17.75 35.09
N LEU A 9 -38.65 -17.90 36.37
CA LEU A 9 -37.97 -18.86 37.26
C LEU A 9 -38.26 -20.33 36.85
N ILE A 10 -39.46 -20.64 36.38
CA ILE A 10 -39.86 -21.99 35.95
C ILE A 10 -39.15 -22.34 34.62
N LEU A 11 -38.96 -21.40 33.73
CA LEU A 11 -38.26 -21.63 32.46
C LEU A 11 -36.76 -21.88 32.66
N LEU A 12 -36.11 -21.26 33.66
CA LEU A 12 -34.70 -21.47 33.95
C LEU A 12 -34.39 -22.83 34.58
N VAL A 13 -35.35 -23.41 35.33
CA VAL A 13 -35.18 -24.72 35.96
C VAL A 13 -35.36 -25.88 34.96
N SER A 14 -36.14 -25.68 33.90
CA SER A 14 -36.41 -26.73 32.90
C SER A 14 -35.24 -26.97 31.94
N ILE A 15 -34.26 -26.06 31.83
CA ILE A 15 -33.11 -26.17 30.91
C ILE A 15 -31.98 -27.03 31.50
N VAL A 16 -31.93 -27.21 32.82
CA VAL A 16 -30.84 -27.93 33.50
C VAL A 16 -31.00 -29.46 33.46
N LEU A 17 -32.17 -30.00 33.09
CA LEU A 17 -32.46 -31.45 33.13
C LEU A 17 -32.30 -32.20 31.80
N LEU A 18 -31.90 -31.53 30.72
CA LEU A 18 -31.55 -32.16 29.44
C LEU A 18 -30.02 -32.15 29.22
N GLY A 19 -29.27 -32.63 30.21
CA GLY A 19 -27.84 -32.85 30.12
C GLY A 19 -27.53 -34.06 29.23
N GLY A 20 -27.55 -33.86 27.93
CA GLY A 20 -26.91 -34.79 26.99
C GLY A 20 -25.37 -34.70 27.10
N PRO A 21 -24.60 -35.76 26.82
CA PRO A 21 -23.16 -35.73 26.87
C PRO A 21 -22.66 -34.69 25.86
N ILE A 22 -22.02 -33.64 26.36
CA ILE A 22 -21.30 -32.69 25.50
C ILE A 22 -20.12 -33.47 24.91
N ALA A 23 -20.29 -33.91 23.66
CA ALA A 23 -19.15 -34.38 22.89
C ALA A 23 -18.22 -33.16 22.69
N VAL A 24 -17.15 -33.15 23.46
CA VAL A 24 -16.03 -32.21 23.24
C VAL A 24 -15.43 -32.60 21.89
N HIS A 25 -15.88 -31.96 20.83
CA HIS A 25 -15.14 -31.96 19.59
C HIS A 25 -13.85 -31.20 19.88
N ALA A 26 -12.73 -31.93 19.99
CA ALA A 26 -11.43 -31.35 19.85
C ALA A 26 -11.43 -30.71 18.46
N ALA A 27 -11.65 -29.39 18.39
CA ALA A 27 -11.35 -28.62 17.20
C ALA A 27 -9.87 -28.87 16.92
N ALA A 28 -9.58 -29.52 15.78
CA ALA A 28 -8.25 -29.54 15.25
C ALA A 28 -7.82 -28.05 15.24
N VAL A 29 -6.78 -27.74 16.00
CA VAL A 29 -6.10 -26.46 15.92
C VAL A 29 -5.61 -26.46 14.48
N ASP A 30 -6.29 -25.65 13.63
CA ASP A 30 -5.77 -25.30 12.34
C ASP A 30 -4.37 -24.78 12.62
N GLU A 31 -3.39 -25.53 12.19
CA GLU A 31 -1.99 -25.18 12.29
C GLU A 31 -1.88 -23.84 11.57
N ALA A 32 -1.92 -22.77 12.40
CA ALA A 32 -1.76 -21.43 11.90
C ALA A 32 -0.49 -21.46 11.09
N THR A 33 -0.62 -21.39 9.78
CA THR A 33 0.51 -21.20 8.87
C THR A 33 1.23 -19.99 9.41
N GLU A 34 2.34 -20.23 10.14
CA GLU A 34 3.24 -19.15 10.54
C GLU A 34 3.49 -18.32 9.28
N PRO A 35 3.33 -16.98 9.33
CA PRO A 35 3.69 -16.17 8.19
C PRO A 35 5.13 -16.54 7.86
N THR A 36 5.33 -17.18 6.72
CA THR A 36 6.66 -17.42 6.18
C THR A 36 7.28 -16.04 6.13
N ILE A 37 8.24 -15.76 7.03
CA ILE A 37 9.06 -14.56 6.94
C ILE A 37 9.79 -14.76 5.63
N GLU A 38 9.29 -14.10 4.58
CA GLU A 38 9.93 -14.05 3.29
C GLU A 38 11.36 -13.61 3.56
N ALA A 39 12.31 -14.51 3.32
CA ALA A 39 13.73 -14.24 3.59
C ALA A 39 14.05 -13.00 2.76
N ASP A 40 14.36 -11.90 3.46
CA ASP A 40 14.61 -10.59 2.90
C ASP A 40 15.77 -10.73 1.89
N GLN A 41 15.40 -10.92 0.62
CA GLN A 41 16.41 -11.02 -0.42
C GLN A 41 17.12 -9.66 -0.48
N PRO A 42 18.45 -9.65 -0.63
CA PRO A 42 19.15 -8.39 -0.73
C PRO A 42 18.57 -7.57 -1.90
N PRO A 43 18.29 -6.29 -1.68
CA PRO A 43 17.70 -5.45 -2.72
C PRO A 43 18.59 -5.42 -3.97
N PRO A 44 18.00 -5.29 -5.17
CA PRO A 44 18.77 -5.23 -6.40
C PRO A 44 19.73 -4.02 -6.40
N PRO A 45 20.84 -4.08 -7.16
CA PRO A 45 21.87 -3.04 -7.14
C PRO A 45 21.37 -1.66 -7.64
N TYR A 46 20.18 -1.60 -8.23
CA TYR A 46 19.54 -0.36 -8.69
C TYR A 46 18.46 0.16 -7.72
N GLU A 47 18.26 -0.45 -6.56
CA GLU A 47 17.18 -0.10 -5.63
C GLU A 47 17.15 1.38 -5.25
N ALA A 48 18.31 1.97 -4.95
CA ALA A 48 18.37 3.40 -4.61
C ALA A 48 17.89 4.30 -5.76
N ARG A 49 18.14 3.90 -7.01
CA ARG A 49 17.67 4.61 -8.21
C ARG A 49 16.16 4.41 -8.41
N LEU A 50 15.67 3.22 -8.13
CA LEU A 50 14.25 2.89 -8.21
C LEU A 50 13.45 3.69 -7.17
N LEU A 51 13.96 3.82 -5.95
CA LEU A 51 13.38 4.69 -4.91
C LEU A 51 13.36 6.16 -5.35
N ARG A 52 14.44 6.63 -5.98
CA ARG A 52 14.46 8.00 -6.52
C ARG A 52 13.45 8.18 -7.66
N LEU A 53 13.32 7.20 -8.54
CA LEU A 53 12.32 7.21 -9.60
C LEU A 53 10.89 7.27 -9.03
N ALA A 54 10.60 6.50 -7.99
CA ALA A 54 9.31 6.55 -7.30
C ALA A 54 9.01 7.96 -6.76
N GLU A 55 9.98 8.63 -6.13
CA GLU A 55 9.83 10.01 -5.67
C GLU A 55 9.55 10.99 -6.82
N ILE A 56 10.26 10.83 -7.93
CA ILE A 56 10.07 11.66 -9.13
C ILE A 56 8.67 11.48 -9.69
N LEU A 57 8.17 10.25 -9.82
CA LEU A 57 6.83 9.96 -10.31
C LEU A 57 5.76 10.65 -9.45
N GLY A 58 5.88 10.58 -8.13
CA GLY A 58 4.97 11.26 -7.21
C GLY A 58 5.02 12.79 -7.34
N SER A 59 6.22 13.34 -7.47
CA SER A 59 6.44 14.79 -7.66
C SER A 59 5.84 15.30 -8.96
N VAL A 60 6.09 14.60 -10.06
CA VAL A 60 5.55 14.95 -11.39
C VAL A 60 4.04 14.82 -11.40
N GLN A 61 3.48 13.76 -10.84
CA GLN A 61 2.01 13.63 -10.76
C GLN A 61 1.37 14.82 -10.06
N TYR A 62 1.91 15.24 -8.90
CA TYR A 62 1.36 16.39 -8.20
C TYR A 62 1.41 17.65 -9.06
N LEU A 63 2.57 17.97 -9.61
CA LEU A 63 2.80 19.20 -10.38
C LEU A 63 1.97 19.24 -11.69
N ARG A 64 1.83 18.09 -12.35
CA ARG A 64 0.98 17.96 -13.54
C ARG A 64 -0.48 18.19 -13.21
N ASN A 65 -1.00 17.54 -12.18
CA ASN A 65 -2.39 17.71 -11.75
C ASN A 65 -2.66 19.13 -11.26
N LEU A 66 -1.69 19.79 -10.63
CA LEU A 66 -1.80 21.18 -10.22
C LEU A 66 -1.97 22.13 -11.42
N CYS A 67 -1.31 21.81 -12.54
CA CYS A 67 -1.30 22.65 -13.74
C CYS A 67 -2.27 22.17 -14.83
N ASN A 68 -2.87 21.01 -14.69
CA ASN A 68 -3.86 20.47 -15.61
C ASN A 68 -5.21 20.31 -14.89
N PRO A 69 -6.18 21.18 -15.15
CA PRO A 69 -7.48 21.17 -14.46
C PRO A 69 -8.31 19.91 -14.75
N GLU A 70 -8.05 19.21 -15.83
CA GLU A 70 -8.71 17.93 -16.16
C GLU A 70 -8.11 16.75 -15.38
N GLY A 71 -6.93 16.95 -14.78
CA GLY A 71 -6.17 15.92 -14.08
C GLY A 71 -5.49 14.91 -15.04
N GLU A 72 -4.55 14.19 -14.51
CA GLU A 72 -3.87 13.10 -15.20
C GLU A 72 -3.72 11.90 -14.27
N THR A 73 -4.03 10.71 -14.76
CA THR A 73 -3.87 9.45 -14.01
C THR A 73 -2.62 8.67 -14.41
N ASP A 74 -2.07 8.94 -15.59
CA ASP A 74 -1.00 8.18 -16.24
C ASP A 74 0.24 7.96 -15.34
N TRP A 75 0.60 8.96 -14.53
CA TRP A 75 1.74 8.86 -13.60
C TRP A 75 1.48 7.91 -12.44
N ARG A 76 0.22 7.81 -12.00
CA ARG A 76 -0.20 6.84 -10.99
C ARG A 76 -0.21 5.44 -11.57
N GLU A 77 -0.71 5.29 -12.77
CA GLU A 77 -0.74 4.02 -13.50
C GLU A 77 0.69 3.55 -13.80
N THR A 78 1.57 4.46 -14.19
CA THR A 78 3.01 4.15 -14.37
C THR A 78 3.65 3.68 -13.06
N MET A 79 3.35 4.33 -11.94
CA MET A 79 3.85 3.87 -10.64
C MET A 79 3.29 2.50 -10.25
N GLN A 80 2.01 2.25 -10.52
CA GLN A 80 1.39 0.95 -10.28
C GLN A 80 2.07 -0.15 -11.10
N ALA A 81 2.28 0.09 -12.40
CA ALA A 81 2.97 -0.85 -13.29
C ALA A 81 4.41 -1.12 -12.82
N LEU A 82 5.11 -0.09 -12.34
CA LEU A 82 6.45 -0.24 -11.75
C LEU A 82 6.42 -1.16 -10.52
N LEU A 83 5.47 -0.95 -9.60
CA LEU A 83 5.30 -1.79 -8.41
C LEU A 83 4.99 -3.24 -8.80
N ASP A 84 4.12 -3.44 -9.76
CA ASP A 84 3.68 -4.77 -10.18
C ASP A 84 4.79 -5.55 -10.90
N SER A 85 5.73 -4.86 -11.56
CA SER A 85 6.88 -5.50 -12.19
C SER A 85 8.06 -5.73 -11.24
N GLU A 86 8.32 -4.80 -10.33
CA GLU A 86 9.55 -4.77 -9.54
C GLU A 86 9.44 -5.40 -8.15
N THR A 87 8.21 -5.63 -7.66
CA THR A 87 7.99 -6.04 -6.27
C THR A 87 7.07 -7.27 -6.14
N VAL A 88 7.15 -8.19 -7.09
CA VAL A 88 6.37 -9.44 -7.04
C VAL A 88 6.82 -10.28 -5.86
N GLY A 89 5.91 -10.53 -4.91
CA GLY A 89 6.23 -11.29 -3.69
C GLY A 89 7.02 -10.52 -2.63
N GLU A 90 7.36 -9.25 -2.83
CA GLU A 90 8.21 -8.43 -1.97
C GLU A 90 7.40 -7.29 -1.31
N ALA A 91 6.55 -7.63 -0.36
CA ALA A 91 5.62 -6.67 0.28
C ALA A 91 6.34 -5.47 0.91
N THR A 92 7.41 -5.69 1.65
CA THR A 92 8.20 -4.63 2.30
C THR A 92 8.83 -3.69 1.27
N ARG A 93 9.37 -4.22 0.18
CA ARG A 93 9.96 -3.43 -0.89
C ARG A 93 8.89 -2.60 -1.62
N ARG A 94 7.71 -3.18 -1.85
CA ARG A 94 6.54 -2.48 -2.39
C ARG A 94 6.12 -1.29 -1.51
N GLU A 95 6.10 -1.48 -0.20
CA GLU A 95 5.80 -0.41 0.76
C GLU A 95 6.84 0.71 0.71
N HIS A 96 8.12 0.40 0.62
CA HIS A 96 9.20 1.39 0.52
C HIS A 96 9.08 2.24 -0.74
N LEU A 97 8.83 1.62 -1.90
CA LEU A 97 8.63 2.35 -3.16
C LEU A 97 7.36 3.21 -3.12
N THR A 98 6.27 2.68 -2.57
CA THR A 98 5.03 3.45 -2.38
C THR A 98 5.24 4.63 -1.45
N ALA A 99 5.99 4.46 -0.37
CA ALA A 99 6.36 5.55 0.54
C ALA A 99 7.22 6.61 -0.17
N GLY A 100 8.14 6.21 -1.03
CA GLY A 100 8.94 7.10 -1.88
C GLY A 100 8.05 7.97 -2.77
N TYR A 101 7.14 7.36 -3.51
CA TYR A 101 6.17 8.06 -4.34
C TYR A 101 5.33 9.07 -3.55
N ASN A 102 4.77 8.64 -2.43
CA ASN A 102 3.96 9.50 -1.56
C ASN A 102 4.79 10.65 -0.95
N ARG A 103 6.07 10.43 -0.69
CA ARG A 103 6.99 11.47 -0.20
C ARG A 103 7.20 12.54 -1.27
N GLY A 104 7.50 12.14 -2.51
CA GLY A 104 7.63 13.07 -3.64
C GLY A 104 6.38 13.90 -3.87
N TYR A 105 5.20 13.27 -3.89
CA TYR A 105 3.91 13.96 -4.01
C TYR A 105 3.72 15.02 -2.93
N ARG A 106 3.90 14.65 -1.66
CA ARG A 106 3.65 15.54 -0.52
C ARG A 106 4.68 16.67 -0.43
N ALA A 107 5.92 16.44 -0.83
CA ALA A 107 6.96 17.47 -0.82
C ALA A 107 6.57 18.66 -1.70
N PHE A 108 6.01 18.40 -2.87
CA PHE A 108 5.54 19.47 -3.76
C PHE A 108 4.18 20.02 -3.36
N ALA A 109 3.28 19.21 -2.83
CA ALA A 109 1.99 19.67 -2.30
C ALA A 109 2.15 20.65 -1.13
N ALA A 110 3.21 20.54 -0.37
CA ALA A 110 3.50 21.44 0.74
C ALA A 110 4.00 22.84 0.28
N VAL A 111 4.51 22.94 -0.95
CA VAL A 111 5.16 24.16 -1.46
C VAL A 111 4.30 24.88 -2.51
N TYR A 112 3.69 24.13 -3.42
CA TYR A 112 2.95 24.68 -4.54
C TYR A 112 1.45 24.43 -4.36
N THR A 113 0.67 25.50 -4.18
CA THR A 113 -0.80 25.44 -4.04
C THR A 113 -1.52 25.93 -5.29
N SER A 114 -0.79 26.48 -6.26
CA SER A 114 -1.30 26.96 -7.54
C SER A 114 -0.30 26.74 -8.65
N CYS A 115 -0.79 26.62 -9.89
CA CYS A 115 0.06 26.47 -11.06
C CYS A 115 0.77 27.79 -11.38
N THR A 116 2.06 27.85 -11.09
CA THR A 116 2.96 28.98 -11.38
C THR A 116 4.04 28.58 -12.37
N ASP A 117 4.77 29.53 -12.93
CA ASP A 117 5.92 29.23 -13.78
C ASP A 117 7.00 28.45 -13.01
N ALA A 118 7.17 28.72 -11.72
CA ALA A 118 8.07 27.94 -10.86
C ALA A 118 7.62 26.48 -10.72
N ALA A 119 6.31 26.23 -10.60
CA ALA A 119 5.76 24.88 -10.55
C ALA A 119 5.97 24.14 -11.89
N ARG A 120 5.75 24.81 -13.02
CA ARG A 120 6.01 24.26 -14.36
C ARG A 120 7.48 23.91 -14.57
N LEU A 121 8.38 24.82 -14.16
CA LEU A 121 9.81 24.60 -14.25
C LEU A 121 10.27 23.41 -13.38
N ALA A 122 9.70 23.30 -12.18
CA ALA A 122 9.97 22.17 -11.29
C ALA A 122 9.51 20.84 -11.92
N GLU A 123 8.30 20.81 -12.50
CA GLU A 123 7.78 19.63 -13.23
C GLU A 123 8.75 19.20 -14.34
N GLU A 124 9.14 20.14 -15.19
CA GLU A 124 10.01 19.86 -16.33
C GLU A 124 11.39 19.32 -15.89
N ARG A 125 11.95 19.87 -14.80
CA ARG A 125 13.23 19.39 -14.23
C ARG A 125 13.11 17.94 -13.74
N TYR A 126 12.08 17.64 -12.98
CA TYR A 126 11.86 16.31 -12.42
C TYR A 126 11.56 15.28 -13.51
N ARG A 127 10.78 15.65 -14.51
CA ARG A 127 10.52 14.81 -15.67
C ARG A 127 11.80 14.48 -16.45
N ARG A 128 12.68 15.47 -16.67
CA ARG A 128 13.98 15.24 -17.32
C ARG A 128 14.90 14.37 -16.46
N GLU A 129 14.94 14.61 -15.17
CA GLU A 129 15.71 13.78 -14.24
C GLU A 129 15.23 12.31 -14.28
N GLY A 130 13.92 12.10 -14.25
CA GLY A 130 13.33 10.76 -14.34
C GLY A 130 13.68 10.05 -15.66
N ALA A 131 13.57 10.75 -16.78
CA ALA A 131 13.94 10.19 -18.09
C ALA A 131 15.42 9.79 -18.16
N THR A 132 16.31 10.64 -17.63
CA THR A 132 17.75 10.34 -17.55
C THR A 132 18.00 9.12 -16.67
N LEU A 133 17.37 9.07 -15.49
CA LEU A 133 17.53 7.99 -14.53
C LEU A 133 17.09 6.64 -15.12
N VAL A 134 15.94 6.61 -15.79
CA VAL A 134 15.45 5.41 -16.48
C VAL A 134 16.42 4.98 -17.58
N SER A 135 16.89 5.91 -18.41
CA SER A 135 17.86 5.61 -19.48
C SER A 135 19.15 4.99 -18.93
N GLU A 136 19.69 5.54 -17.83
CA GLU A 136 20.88 5.01 -17.18
C GLU A 136 20.65 3.62 -16.55
N MET A 137 19.48 3.40 -15.96
CA MET A 137 19.13 2.10 -15.39
C MET A 137 19.00 1.04 -16.48
N VAL A 138 18.30 1.35 -17.57
CA VAL A 138 18.15 0.44 -18.71
C VAL A 138 19.51 0.15 -19.35
N ALA A 139 20.36 1.15 -19.56
CA ALA A 139 21.69 0.96 -20.13
C ALA A 139 22.60 0.05 -19.27
N ARG A 140 22.42 0.07 -17.95
CA ARG A 140 23.29 -0.67 -17.04
C ARG A 140 22.74 -2.04 -16.64
N TYR A 141 21.42 -2.18 -16.53
CA TYR A 141 20.74 -3.34 -15.94
C TYR A 141 19.68 -3.96 -16.88
N GLY A 142 19.30 -3.27 -17.94
CA GLY A 142 18.37 -3.81 -18.93
C GLY A 142 19.09 -4.84 -19.81
N ASN A 143 18.53 -6.06 -19.86
CA ASN A 143 19.00 -7.15 -20.73
C ASN A 143 18.22 -7.17 -22.05
#